data_f8aa179c08301848a3aa42484d12145f
#
_entry.id   f8aa179c08301848a3aa42484d12145f
#
_cell.length_a   1.000
_cell.length_b   1.000
_cell.length_c   1.000
_cell.angle_alpha   90.00
_cell.angle_beta   90.00
_cell.angle_gamma   90.00
#
_symmetry.space_group_name_H-M   'P 1'
#
loop_
_entity.id
_entity.type
_entity.pdbx_description
1 polymer ?
#
loop_
_entity_poly.entity_id
_entity_poly.type
_entity_poly.pdbx_seq_one_letter_code
_entity_poly.pdbx_strand_id
1 'polypeptide(L)'
;MNRLVRYYWHHKLKGSPYQPLFATPTHNEYVSLDCETTSLDPNQAELVTIAATKIIGNRIITSQPFEVRLRAPQSLDCNSIKIHRIRHQDLKHGIEEKQALIELLNFIGNRPLVGYHISYDKKILDRACLKQLGFPLPNRLVEVSQLYQEKLERQLPNAYFDLSIDAICRQLDLPIPVNKHDALQDAISAALIFVRLKHGDLPRFNSSYT
;
A
#
# COMPACT_ATOMS: atom_id res chain seq x y z
N MET A 1 13.69 3.65 -0.12
CA MET A 1 14.72 4.74 -0.25
C MET A 1 15.91 4.42 0.63
N ASN A 2 17.15 4.55 0.13
CA ASN A 2 18.35 4.32 0.94
C ASN A 2 18.61 5.49 1.94
N ARG A 3 19.51 5.27 2.93
CA ARG A 3 19.79 6.25 4.01
C ARG A 3 20.36 7.58 3.50
N LEU A 4 21.21 7.55 2.46
CA LEU A 4 21.86 8.75 1.91
C LEU A 4 20.85 9.64 1.19
N VAL A 5 19.98 9.04 0.36
CA VAL A 5 18.92 9.75 -0.34
C VAL A 5 17.91 10.35 0.64
N ARG A 6 17.57 9.62 1.71
CA ARG A 6 16.70 10.12 2.78
C ARG A 6 17.31 11.34 3.48
N TYR A 7 18.59 11.26 3.83
CA TYR A 7 19.34 12.37 4.44
C TYR A 7 19.40 13.60 3.52
N TYR A 8 19.68 13.40 2.24
CA TYR A 8 19.67 14.48 1.24
C TYR A 8 18.32 15.22 1.22
N TRP A 9 17.22 14.50 1.11
CA TRP A 9 15.89 15.11 1.07
C TRP A 9 15.51 15.76 2.40
N HIS A 10 15.87 15.16 3.52
CA HIS A 10 15.68 15.77 4.85
C HIS A 10 16.36 17.15 4.96
N HIS A 11 17.55 17.28 4.40
CA HIS A 11 18.28 18.55 4.37
C HIS A 11 17.70 19.54 3.35
N LYS A 12 17.40 19.05 2.15
CA LYS A 12 16.85 19.87 1.07
C LYS A 12 15.49 20.49 1.42
N LEU A 13 14.69 19.78 2.21
CA LEU A 13 13.36 20.21 2.67
C LEU A 13 13.39 20.88 4.05
N LYS A 14 14.56 21.30 4.52
CA LYS A 14 14.71 21.98 5.83
C LYS A 14 13.79 23.19 5.92
N GLY A 15 12.99 23.25 6.99
CA GLY A 15 12.02 24.32 7.23
C GLY A 15 10.71 24.22 6.46
N SER A 16 10.56 23.20 5.58
CA SER A 16 9.27 22.90 4.94
C SER A 16 8.40 21.99 5.80
N PRO A 17 7.06 21.99 5.62
CA PRO A 17 6.16 21.08 6.32
C PRO A 17 6.40 19.61 6.00
N TYR A 18 7.17 19.30 4.95
CA TYR A 18 7.47 17.94 4.50
C TYR A 18 8.75 17.37 5.09
N GLN A 19 9.58 18.17 5.74
CA GLN A 19 10.83 17.68 6.37
C GLN A 19 10.60 16.50 7.33
N PRO A 20 9.56 16.49 8.20
CA PRO A 20 9.31 15.38 9.15
C PRO A 20 9.04 14.03 8.47
N LEU A 21 8.59 14.01 7.22
CA LEU A 21 8.38 12.76 6.47
C LEU A 21 9.68 11.96 6.29
N PHE A 22 10.81 12.64 6.26
CA PHE A 22 12.14 12.07 6.09
C PHE A 22 12.84 11.74 7.41
N ALA A 23 12.19 11.97 8.57
CA ALA A 23 12.69 11.54 9.88
C ALA A 23 12.61 10.02 10.05
N THR A 24 13.32 9.49 11.04
CA THR A 24 13.26 8.06 11.38
C THR A 24 11.82 7.68 11.76
N PRO A 25 11.26 6.59 11.22
CA PRO A 25 9.91 6.16 11.55
C PRO A 25 9.76 5.83 13.04
N THR A 26 8.58 6.11 13.58
CA THR A 26 8.17 5.65 14.92
C THR A 26 8.03 4.13 14.95
N HIS A 27 8.40 3.52 16.07
CA HIS A 27 8.28 2.08 16.25
C HIS A 27 6.82 1.66 16.41
N ASN A 28 6.46 0.50 15.82
CA ASN A 28 5.15 -0.16 15.92
C ASN A 28 3.95 0.61 15.30
N GLU A 29 4.20 1.60 14.46
CA GLU A 29 3.16 2.23 13.67
C GLU A 29 3.42 2.01 12.18
N TYR A 30 2.37 1.61 11.43
CA TYR A 30 2.41 1.35 9.99
C TYR A 30 1.16 1.93 9.35
N VAL A 31 1.18 2.06 8.04
CA VAL A 31 -0.02 2.37 7.25
C VAL A 31 -0.14 1.33 6.16
N SER A 32 -1.26 0.63 6.10
CA SER A 32 -1.60 -0.19 4.95
C SER A 32 -2.24 0.69 3.89
N LEU A 33 -1.81 0.53 2.64
CA LEU A 33 -2.18 1.38 1.52
C LEU A 33 -2.38 0.55 0.27
N ASP A 34 -3.37 0.97 -0.53
CA ASP A 34 -3.64 0.45 -1.87
C ASP A 34 -4.17 1.57 -2.78
N CYS A 35 -4.00 1.45 -4.10
CA CYS A 35 -4.45 2.42 -5.09
C CYS A 35 -5.14 1.73 -6.26
N GLU A 36 -6.29 2.29 -6.71
CA GLU A 36 -6.79 1.96 -8.04
C GLU A 36 -6.18 2.88 -9.08
N THR A 37 -5.86 2.32 -10.24
CA THR A 37 -5.10 3.00 -11.29
C THR A 37 -5.62 2.66 -12.68
N THR A 38 -5.23 3.45 -13.68
CA THR A 38 -5.70 3.30 -15.07
C THR A 38 -4.97 2.23 -15.87
N SER A 39 -3.83 1.69 -15.38
CA SER A 39 -2.99 0.74 -16.13
C SER A 39 -2.20 -0.13 -15.16
N LEU A 40 -1.78 -1.32 -15.59
CA LEU A 40 -0.84 -2.17 -14.85
C LEU A 40 0.64 -1.78 -15.08
N ASP A 41 0.93 -0.90 -16.06
CA ASP A 41 2.28 -0.34 -16.24
C ASP A 41 2.45 0.88 -15.32
N PRO A 42 3.28 0.80 -14.26
CA PRO A 42 3.46 1.90 -13.31
C PRO A 42 4.10 3.16 -13.93
N ASN A 43 4.68 3.07 -15.14
CA ASN A 43 5.24 4.22 -15.83
C ASN A 43 4.16 5.07 -16.51
N GLN A 44 3.02 4.48 -16.86
CA GLN A 44 1.92 5.14 -17.56
C GLN A 44 0.68 5.31 -16.68
N ALA A 45 0.50 4.46 -15.67
CA ALA A 45 -0.67 4.45 -14.80
C ALA A 45 -0.90 5.82 -14.14
N GLU A 46 -2.14 6.29 -14.15
CA GLU A 46 -2.61 7.44 -13.38
C GLU A 46 -3.46 6.97 -12.19
N LEU A 47 -3.42 7.72 -11.09
CA LEU A 47 -4.18 7.42 -9.87
C LEU A 47 -5.67 7.69 -10.09
N VAL A 48 -6.51 6.75 -9.68
CA VAL A 48 -7.98 6.86 -9.67
C VAL A 48 -8.49 7.04 -8.25
N THR A 49 -8.06 6.16 -7.34
CA THR A 49 -8.34 6.26 -5.89
C THR A 49 -7.10 5.93 -5.10
N ILE A 50 -7.03 6.45 -3.88
CA ILE A 50 -6.02 6.08 -2.89
C ILE A 50 -6.76 5.79 -1.60
N ALA A 51 -6.51 4.62 -1.00
CA ALA A 51 -7.05 4.27 0.30
C ALA A 51 -5.96 3.76 1.24
N ALA A 52 -6.12 4.07 2.53
CA ALA A 52 -5.15 3.63 3.53
C ALA A 52 -5.78 3.51 4.92
N THR A 53 -5.23 2.62 5.73
CA THR A 53 -5.60 2.46 7.14
C THR A 53 -4.35 2.37 8.02
N LYS A 54 -4.44 2.91 9.24
CA LYS A 54 -3.33 2.86 10.20
C LYS A 54 -3.31 1.53 10.94
N ILE A 55 -2.11 1.04 11.20
CA ILE A 55 -1.85 -0.14 12.04
C ILE A 55 -1.00 0.34 13.22
N ILE A 56 -1.52 0.18 14.44
CA ILE A 56 -0.85 0.58 15.69
C ILE A 56 -0.70 -0.66 16.57
N GLY A 57 0.54 -1.15 16.71
CA GLY A 57 0.79 -2.45 17.32
C GLY A 57 0.15 -3.58 16.51
N ASN A 58 -0.84 -4.25 17.08
CA ASN A 58 -1.64 -5.32 16.45
C ASN A 58 -3.08 -4.88 16.09
N ARG A 59 -3.38 -3.57 16.17
CA ARG A 59 -4.72 -3.03 15.92
C ARG A 59 -4.76 -2.33 14.56
N ILE A 60 -5.75 -2.65 13.74
CA ILE A 60 -6.07 -1.98 12.48
C ILE A 60 -7.13 -0.93 12.79
N ILE A 61 -6.89 0.34 12.44
CA ILE A 61 -7.76 1.46 12.77
C ILE A 61 -8.74 1.73 11.62
N THR A 62 -9.79 0.94 11.55
CA THR A 62 -10.78 1.03 10.47
C THR A 62 -11.83 2.13 10.68
N SER A 63 -11.88 2.75 11.87
CA SER A 63 -12.84 3.82 12.17
C SER A 63 -12.48 5.17 11.53
N GLN A 64 -11.26 5.35 11.10
CA GLN A 64 -10.76 6.58 10.49
C GLN A 64 -9.80 6.24 9.33
N PRO A 65 -10.29 5.59 8.28
CA PRO A 65 -9.48 5.32 7.11
C PRO A 65 -9.22 6.62 6.33
N PHE A 66 -8.19 6.61 5.52
CA PHE A 66 -8.01 7.58 4.46
C PHE A 66 -8.59 6.98 3.17
N GLU A 67 -9.45 7.70 2.51
CA GLU A 67 -9.99 7.31 1.21
C GLU A 67 -10.28 8.56 0.40
N VAL A 68 -9.67 8.65 -0.78
CA VAL A 68 -9.90 9.75 -1.71
C VAL A 68 -10.12 9.23 -3.12
N ARG A 69 -11.01 9.89 -3.84
CA ARG A 69 -11.18 9.75 -5.28
C ARG A 69 -10.59 10.96 -5.97
N LEU A 70 -9.76 10.72 -6.97
CA LEU A 70 -9.18 11.79 -7.78
C LEU A 70 -10.15 12.19 -8.89
N ARG A 71 -9.96 13.37 -9.46
CA ARG A 71 -10.63 13.72 -10.73
C ARG A 71 -10.27 12.70 -11.80
N ALA A 72 -11.25 12.36 -12.63
CA ALA A 72 -11.06 11.35 -13.66
C ALA A 72 -9.80 11.64 -14.49
N PRO A 73 -8.80 10.77 -14.47
CA PRO A 73 -7.60 10.93 -15.29
C PRO A 73 -7.92 10.73 -16.77
N GLN A 74 -7.09 11.30 -17.65
CA GLN A 74 -7.32 11.22 -19.10
C GLN A 74 -7.16 9.78 -19.64
N SER A 75 -6.33 8.97 -18.99
CA SER A 75 -6.09 7.58 -19.37
C SER A 75 -7.12 6.58 -18.81
N LEU A 76 -8.18 7.05 -18.12
CA LEU A 76 -9.23 6.18 -17.60
C LEU A 76 -10.02 5.56 -18.77
N ASP A 77 -9.89 4.26 -18.95
CA ASP A 77 -10.46 3.51 -20.05
C ASP A 77 -11.41 2.39 -19.61
N CYS A 78 -12.07 1.75 -20.56
CA CYS A 78 -12.99 0.64 -20.30
C CYS A 78 -12.29 -0.58 -19.66
N ASN A 79 -10.99 -0.78 -19.86
CA ASN A 79 -10.29 -1.94 -19.34
C ASN A 79 -10.03 -1.77 -17.84
N SER A 80 -9.53 -0.61 -17.43
CA SER A 80 -9.35 -0.28 -16.02
C SER A 80 -10.68 -0.23 -15.27
N ILE A 81 -11.72 0.36 -15.88
CA ILE A 81 -13.07 0.39 -15.30
C ILE A 81 -13.64 -1.02 -15.06
N LYS A 82 -13.38 -1.99 -15.94
CA LYS A 82 -13.81 -3.38 -15.74
C LYS A 82 -13.15 -4.02 -14.51
N ILE A 83 -11.95 -3.59 -14.15
CA ILE A 83 -11.19 -4.11 -13.01
C ILE A 83 -11.72 -3.50 -11.69
N HIS A 84 -11.58 -2.18 -11.52
CA HIS A 84 -11.94 -1.49 -10.27
C HIS A 84 -13.37 -0.95 -10.23
N ARG A 85 -14.13 -1.01 -11.33
CA ARG A 85 -15.56 -0.63 -11.45
C ARG A 85 -15.87 0.86 -11.20
N ILE A 86 -14.85 1.72 -11.14
CA ILE A 86 -14.99 3.16 -10.93
C ILE A 86 -15.09 3.85 -12.30
N ARG A 87 -16.20 4.52 -12.55
CA ARG A 87 -16.49 5.18 -13.83
C ARG A 87 -16.24 6.68 -13.74
N HIS A 88 -16.16 7.37 -14.86
CA HIS A 88 -16.02 8.82 -14.93
C HIS A 88 -17.06 9.56 -14.07
N GLN A 89 -18.31 9.08 -14.06
CA GLN A 89 -19.37 9.69 -13.25
C GLN A 89 -19.12 9.57 -11.72
N ASP A 90 -18.43 8.51 -11.29
CA ASP A 90 -18.12 8.26 -9.88
C ASP A 90 -16.97 9.17 -9.39
N LEU A 91 -16.26 9.80 -10.33
CA LEU A 91 -15.14 10.72 -10.09
C LEU A 91 -15.48 12.20 -10.32
N LYS A 92 -16.76 12.54 -10.55
CA LYS A 92 -17.18 13.93 -10.80
C LYS A 92 -16.82 14.90 -9.68
N HIS A 93 -16.82 14.41 -8.44
CA HIS A 93 -16.48 15.17 -7.23
C HIS A 93 -15.08 14.82 -6.71
N GLY A 94 -14.28 14.14 -7.53
CA GLY A 94 -12.91 13.82 -7.18
C GLY A 94 -12.04 15.08 -7.01
N ILE A 95 -11.04 14.98 -6.15
CA ILE A 95 -10.12 16.08 -5.87
C ILE A 95 -8.91 16.07 -6.82
N GLU A 96 -8.21 17.17 -6.88
CA GLU A 96 -6.97 17.30 -7.66
C GLU A 96 -5.87 16.38 -7.12
N GLU A 97 -5.07 15.80 -8.01
CA GLU A 97 -3.96 14.90 -7.64
C GLU A 97 -3.03 15.51 -6.58
N LYS A 98 -2.66 16.78 -6.74
CA LYS A 98 -1.81 17.49 -5.77
C LYS A 98 -2.43 17.54 -4.37
N GLN A 99 -3.74 17.82 -4.29
CA GLN A 99 -4.46 17.87 -3.02
C GLN A 99 -4.54 16.49 -2.38
N ALA A 100 -4.86 15.44 -3.16
CA ALA A 100 -4.88 14.06 -2.70
C ALA A 100 -3.53 13.62 -2.12
N LEU A 101 -2.43 13.98 -2.78
CA LEU A 101 -1.08 13.68 -2.29
C LEU A 101 -0.75 14.41 -0.99
N ILE A 102 -1.12 15.69 -0.84
CA ILE A 102 -0.90 16.44 0.40
C ILE A 102 -1.66 15.79 1.56
N GLU A 103 -2.92 15.44 1.34
CA GLU A 103 -3.75 14.77 2.36
C GLU A 103 -3.20 13.38 2.71
N LEU A 104 -2.78 12.61 1.70
CA LEU A 104 -2.12 11.31 1.90
C LEU A 104 -0.86 11.47 2.76
N LEU A 105 0.03 12.40 2.42
CA LEU A 105 1.28 12.62 3.15
C LEU A 105 1.03 13.01 4.62
N ASN A 106 0.00 13.81 4.89
CA ASN A 106 -0.42 14.13 6.26
C ASN A 106 -0.93 12.89 7.01
N PHE A 107 -1.66 12.00 6.32
CA PHE A 107 -2.18 10.79 6.92
C PHE A 107 -1.10 9.75 7.22
N ILE A 108 -0.21 9.47 6.24
CA ILE A 108 0.82 8.43 6.39
C ILE A 108 2.00 8.87 7.25
N GLY A 109 2.36 10.16 7.22
CA GLY A 109 3.56 10.67 7.88
C GLY A 109 4.81 9.91 7.42
N ASN A 110 5.73 9.64 8.35
CA ASN A 110 6.97 8.89 8.08
C ASN A 110 6.83 7.36 8.31
N ARG A 111 5.60 6.84 8.53
CA ARG A 111 5.33 5.43 8.82
C ARG A 111 5.69 4.54 7.65
N PRO A 112 6.19 3.30 7.88
CA PRO A 112 6.32 2.31 6.82
C PRO A 112 4.96 2.00 6.20
N LEU A 113 4.94 1.82 4.88
CA LEU A 113 3.76 1.41 4.13
C LEU A 113 3.73 -0.10 3.98
N VAL A 114 2.58 -0.68 4.27
CA VAL A 114 2.27 -2.09 4.12
C VAL A 114 1.33 -2.23 2.93
N GLY A 115 1.45 -3.27 2.14
CA GLY A 115 0.50 -3.56 1.07
C GLY A 115 0.82 -4.87 0.36
N TYR A 116 -0.09 -5.27 -0.51
CA TYR A 116 0.10 -6.37 -1.43
C TYR A 116 0.47 -5.80 -2.81
N HIS A 117 1.63 -6.18 -3.34
CA HIS A 117 2.26 -5.53 -4.49
C HIS A 117 2.53 -4.02 -4.31
N ILE A 118 2.73 -3.57 -3.09
CA ILE A 118 2.91 -2.17 -2.70
C ILE A 118 4.05 -1.45 -3.45
N SER A 119 4.99 -2.17 -4.01
CA SER A 119 6.05 -1.60 -4.85
C SER A 119 5.51 -0.97 -6.13
N TYR A 120 4.38 -1.45 -6.65
CA TYR A 120 3.68 -0.89 -7.79
C TYR A 120 3.07 0.47 -7.42
N ASP A 121 2.28 0.52 -6.35
CA ASP A 121 1.67 1.77 -5.85
C ASP A 121 2.71 2.83 -5.54
N LYS A 122 3.80 2.38 -4.87
CA LYS A 122 4.91 3.27 -4.56
C LYS A 122 5.52 3.93 -5.78
N LYS A 123 5.70 3.23 -6.89
CA LYS A 123 6.27 3.80 -8.11
C LYS A 123 5.38 4.89 -8.69
N ILE A 124 4.06 4.69 -8.67
CA ILE A 124 3.10 5.66 -9.17
C ILE A 124 3.04 6.87 -8.25
N LEU A 125 2.95 6.64 -6.94
CA LEU A 125 2.97 7.70 -5.93
C LEU A 125 4.29 8.49 -5.93
N ASP A 126 5.43 7.84 -6.12
CA ASP A 126 6.74 8.53 -6.27
C ASP A 126 6.74 9.46 -7.48
N ARG A 127 6.25 9.00 -8.61
CA ARG A 127 6.16 9.80 -9.84
C ARG A 127 5.22 10.99 -9.65
N ALA A 128 4.05 10.76 -9.05
CA ALA A 128 3.07 11.81 -8.76
C ALA A 128 3.63 12.84 -7.75
N CYS A 129 4.26 12.38 -6.65
CA CYS A 129 4.91 13.28 -5.68
C CYS A 129 6.06 14.08 -6.29
N LEU A 130 6.90 13.47 -7.10
CA LEU A 130 7.98 14.20 -7.80
C LEU A 130 7.42 15.28 -8.72
N LYS A 131 6.38 14.96 -9.49
CA LYS A 131 5.72 15.89 -10.41
C LYS A 131 5.03 17.05 -9.69
N GLN A 132 4.28 16.76 -8.62
CA GLN A 132 3.40 17.75 -7.96
C GLN A 132 4.07 18.49 -6.81
N LEU A 133 5.01 17.86 -6.11
CA LEU A 133 5.59 18.36 -4.87
C LEU A 133 7.12 18.50 -4.93
N GLY A 134 7.78 17.94 -5.94
CA GLY A 134 9.20 18.05 -6.17
C GLY A 134 10.09 17.09 -5.37
N PHE A 135 9.52 16.10 -4.68
CA PHE A 135 10.24 15.07 -3.93
C PHE A 135 9.51 13.71 -3.97
N PRO A 136 10.22 12.58 -3.87
CA PRO A 136 9.61 11.26 -3.87
C PRO A 136 9.06 10.88 -2.50
N LEU A 137 8.16 9.90 -2.45
CA LEU A 137 7.61 9.34 -1.23
C LEU A 137 8.71 8.68 -0.38
N PRO A 138 8.95 9.12 0.88
CA PRO A 138 10.10 8.66 1.66
C PRO A 138 9.90 7.31 2.36
N ASN A 139 8.67 6.85 2.45
CA ASN A 139 8.25 5.74 3.30
C ASN A 139 8.91 4.41 2.90
N ARG A 140 9.27 3.61 3.90
CA ARG A 140 9.73 2.22 3.70
C ARG A 140 8.56 1.35 3.34
N LEU A 141 8.80 0.29 2.57
CA LEU A 141 7.77 -0.67 2.18
C LEU A 141 7.87 -1.96 2.98
N VAL A 142 6.73 -2.56 3.23
CA VAL A 142 6.56 -3.91 3.73
C VAL A 142 5.60 -4.62 2.79
N GLU A 143 6.14 -5.48 1.93
CA GLU A 143 5.39 -6.31 1.00
C GLU A 143 4.89 -7.56 1.73
N VAL A 144 3.57 -7.72 1.82
CA VAL A 144 2.99 -8.81 2.63
C VAL A 144 3.20 -10.20 2.03
N SER A 145 3.21 -10.31 0.70
CA SER A 145 3.48 -11.59 0.02
C SER A 145 4.92 -12.05 0.24
N GLN A 146 5.88 -11.13 0.19
CA GLN A 146 7.29 -11.41 0.49
C GLN A 146 7.47 -11.79 1.97
N LEU A 147 6.84 -11.04 2.88
CA LEU A 147 6.90 -11.33 4.31
C LEU A 147 6.33 -12.72 4.64
N TYR A 148 5.25 -13.11 3.95
CA TYR A 148 4.66 -14.44 4.05
C TYR A 148 5.64 -15.50 3.53
N GLN A 149 6.16 -15.33 2.33
CA GLN A 149 7.12 -16.26 1.73
C GLN A 149 8.34 -16.47 2.61
N GLU A 150 8.99 -15.40 3.08
CA GLU A 150 10.17 -15.48 3.95
C GLU A 150 9.92 -16.27 5.25
N LYS A 151 8.70 -16.17 5.80
CA LYS A 151 8.33 -16.92 6.99
C LYS A 151 8.08 -18.39 6.72
N LEU A 152 7.49 -18.74 5.58
CA LEU A 152 7.25 -20.12 5.19
C LEU A 152 8.54 -20.84 4.79
N GLU A 153 9.43 -20.18 4.06
CA GLU A 153 10.72 -20.75 3.65
C GLU A 153 11.58 -21.14 4.84
N ARG A 154 11.42 -20.48 6.01
CA ARG A 154 12.09 -20.90 7.25
C ARG A 154 11.54 -22.21 7.82
N GLN A 155 10.29 -22.57 7.52
CA GLN A 155 9.67 -23.82 7.98
C GLN A 155 9.81 -24.94 6.94
N LEU A 156 9.69 -24.61 5.66
CA LEU A 156 9.71 -25.53 4.53
C LEU A 156 10.65 -24.97 3.43
N PRO A 157 11.98 -25.15 3.58
CA PRO A 157 12.92 -24.71 2.56
C PRO A 157 12.65 -25.38 1.21
N ASN A 158 12.73 -24.60 0.13
CA ASN A 158 12.53 -25.03 -1.26
C ASN A 158 11.11 -25.50 -1.63
N ALA A 159 10.10 -25.30 -0.78
CA ALA A 159 8.72 -25.57 -1.15
C ALA A 159 8.18 -24.45 -2.07
N TYR A 160 7.25 -24.81 -2.95
CA TYR A 160 6.49 -23.83 -3.73
C TYR A 160 5.31 -23.32 -2.92
N PHE A 161 5.14 -21.99 -2.90
CA PHE A 161 4.03 -21.32 -2.23
C PHE A 161 3.22 -20.51 -3.22
N ASP A 162 1.89 -20.66 -3.18
CA ASP A 162 0.99 -19.76 -3.88
C ASP A 162 0.94 -18.44 -3.11
N LEU A 163 1.46 -17.36 -3.73
CA LEU A 163 1.53 -16.03 -3.15
C LEU A 163 0.33 -15.15 -3.50
N SER A 164 -0.71 -15.70 -4.12
CA SER A 164 -1.96 -14.96 -4.35
C SER A 164 -2.61 -14.57 -3.02
N ILE A 165 -3.25 -13.40 -2.99
CA ILE A 165 -3.88 -12.89 -1.75
C ILE A 165 -4.90 -13.88 -1.17
N ASP A 166 -5.65 -14.58 -2.03
CA ASP A 166 -6.63 -15.59 -1.62
C ASP A 166 -5.97 -16.80 -0.96
N ALA A 167 -4.86 -17.28 -1.52
CA ALA A 167 -4.13 -18.41 -0.96
C ALA A 167 -3.50 -18.03 0.39
N ILE A 168 -2.91 -16.84 0.48
CA ILE A 168 -2.36 -16.31 1.73
C ILE A 168 -3.46 -16.20 2.79
N CYS A 169 -4.61 -15.62 2.46
CA CYS A 169 -5.72 -15.49 3.39
C CYS A 169 -6.23 -16.85 3.88
N ARG A 170 -6.44 -17.83 2.97
CA ARG A 170 -6.85 -19.19 3.38
C ARG A 170 -5.84 -19.84 4.31
N GLN A 171 -4.55 -19.73 3.98
CA GLN A 171 -3.48 -20.36 4.75
C GLN A 171 -3.31 -19.74 6.15
N LEU A 172 -3.60 -18.46 6.28
CA LEU A 172 -3.51 -17.74 7.55
C LEU A 172 -4.82 -17.73 8.36
N ASP A 173 -5.86 -18.40 7.85
CA ASP A 173 -7.20 -18.40 8.43
C ASP A 173 -7.78 -16.98 8.57
N LEU A 174 -7.67 -16.21 7.47
CA LEU A 174 -8.18 -14.86 7.35
C LEU A 174 -9.35 -14.78 6.36
N PRO A 175 -10.25 -13.81 6.52
CA PRO A 175 -11.31 -13.57 5.55
C PRO A 175 -10.74 -13.33 4.15
N ILE A 176 -11.31 -13.99 3.14
CA ILE A 176 -10.97 -13.75 1.74
C ILE A 176 -11.68 -12.47 1.29
N PRO A 177 -10.97 -11.53 0.63
CA PRO A 177 -11.59 -10.30 0.13
C PRO A 177 -12.73 -10.61 -0.84
N VAL A 178 -13.92 -10.12 -0.54
CA VAL A 178 -15.13 -10.32 -1.38
C VAL A 178 -15.16 -9.33 -2.54
N ASN A 179 -14.85 -8.06 -2.26
CA ASN A 179 -14.79 -6.97 -3.23
C ASN A 179 -13.34 -6.70 -3.61
N LYS A 180 -12.79 -7.50 -4.50
CA LYS A 180 -11.46 -7.23 -5.07
C LYS A 180 -11.48 -5.95 -5.89
N HIS A 181 -10.36 -5.26 -5.89
CA HIS A 181 -10.20 -3.97 -6.57
C HIS A 181 -11.12 -2.88 -5.98
N ASP A 182 -11.24 -2.89 -4.67
CA ASP A 182 -11.67 -1.79 -3.84
C ASP A 182 -10.48 -1.43 -2.93
N ALA A 183 -9.85 -0.31 -3.21
CA ALA A 183 -8.59 0.06 -2.58
C ALA A 183 -8.62 0.03 -1.04
N LEU A 184 -9.76 0.40 -0.41
CA LEU A 184 -9.86 0.33 1.04
C LEU A 184 -9.93 -1.11 1.54
N GLN A 185 -10.70 -1.98 0.88
CA GLN A 185 -10.80 -3.39 1.24
C GLN A 185 -9.46 -4.12 1.02
N ASP A 186 -8.75 -3.79 -0.05
CA ASP A 186 -7.46 -4.39 -0.37
C ASP A 186 -6.39 -3.91 0.63
N ALA A 187 -6.38 -2.62 1.01
CA ALA A 187 -5.54 -2.10 2.09
C ALA A 187 -5.84 -2.77 3.45
N ILE A 188 -7.13 -3.01 3.80
CA ILE A 188 -7.50 -3.71 5.04
C ILE A 188 -7.07 -5.17 4.99
N SER A 189 -7.21 -5.84 3.85
CA SER A 189 -6.78 -7.23 3.68
C SER A 189 -5.27 -7.39 3.84
N ALA A 190 -4.49 -6.49 3.24
CA ALA A 190 -3.04 -6.45 3.44
C ALA A 190 -2.66 -6.16 4.91
N ALA A 191 -3.41 -5.28 5.60
CA ALA A 191 -3.22 -5.02 7.02
C ALA A 191 -3.49 -6.26 7.89
N LEU A 192 -4.55 -7.03 7.60
CA LEU A 192 -4.88 -8.28 8.30
C LEU A 192 -3.75 -9.31 8.13
N ILE A 193 -3.28 -9.51 6.89
CA ILE A 193 -2.14 -10.40 6.60
C ILE A 193 -0.90 -9.95 7.38
N PHE A 194 -0.57 -8.65 7.33
CA PHE A 194 0.59 -8.11 8.04
C PHE A 194 0.52 -8.34 9.56
N VAL A 195 -0.61 -8.01 10.18
CA VAL A 195 -0.82 -8.19 11.63
C VAL A 195 -0.73 -9.66 12.01
N ARG A 196 -1.36 -10.54 11.24
CA ARG A 196 -1.32 -11.99 11.45
C ARG A 196 0.11 -12.55 11.34
N LEU A 197 0.86 -12.11 10.32
CA LEU A 197 2.25 -12.51 10.14
C LEU A 197 3.18 -11.94 11.22
N LYS A 198 2.93 -10.74 11.70
CA LYS A 198 3.81 -10.08 12.67
C LYS A 198 3.59 -10.55 14.11
N HIS A 199 2.34 -10.83 14.49
CA HIS A 199 1.94 -11.07 15.87
C HIS A 199 1.32 -12.44 16.12
N GLY A 200 0.95 -13.18 15.08
CA GLY A 200 0.36 -14.51 15.19
C GLY A 200 1.33 -15.63 14.89
N ASP A 201 0.97 -16.84 15.35
CA ASP A 201 1.67 -18.05 14.97
C ASP A 201 1.31 -18.44 13.53
N LEU A 202 2.29 -18.91 12.79
CA LEU A 202 2.03 -19.49 11.47
C LEU A 202 1.38 -20.88 11.64
N PRO A 203 0.51 -21.28 10.70
CA PRO A 203 0.03 -22.65 10.66
C PRO A 203 1.21 -23.62 10.62
N ARG A 204 1.13 -24.69 11.37
CA ARG A 204 2.11 -25.79 11.26
C ARG A 204 1.76 -26.59 10.03
N PHE A 205 2.65 -26.64 9.07
CA PHE A 205 2.50 -27.53 7.92
C PHE A 205 2.87 -28.94 8.36
N ASN A 206 1.90 -29.87 8.30
CA ASN A 206 2.22 -31.29 8.42
C ASN A 206 3.00 -31.70 7.17
N SER A 207 4.09 -32.44 7.35
CA SER A 207 4.98 -32.92 6.29
C SER A 207 4.35 -33.90 5.28
N SER A 208 3.02 -33.92 5.16
CA SER A 208 2.26 -34.79 4.23
C SER A 208 2.05 -34.16 2.84
N TYR A 209 2.72 -33.05 2.52
CA TYR A 209 2.67 -32.42 1.19
C TYR A 209 4.05 -32.38 0.51
N THR A 210 4.88 -33.42 0.73
CA THR A 210 6.07 -33.69 -0.10
C THR A 210 5.79 -34.77 -1.13
#